data_bd18373ee0ddab1110631e90633d9c15
#
_entry.id   bd18373ee0ddab1110631e90633d9c15
#
_cell.length_a   1.000
_cell.length_b   1.000
_cell.length_c   1.000
_cell.angle_alpha   90.00
_cell.angle_beta   90.00
_cell.angle_gamma   90.00
#
_symmetry.space_group_name_H-M   'P 1'
#
loop_
_entity.id
_entity.type
_entity.pdbx_description
1 polymer ?
#
loop_
_entity_poly.entity_id
_entity_poly.type
_entity_poly.pdbx_seq_one_letter_code
_entity_poly.pdbx_strand_id
1 'polypeptide(L)'
;VVTIDGNDPDAIRQALTDAQKEEERPTLIIGKTIMGKGALKEDGSSYEHSIKTHGAPLGGEAYVNTIKNLGGDPENPFVIFPEVEKLYADRAEELRKIVAERHAEEEAWAKANPEKAELMKEWFSGNAPKVDWSVVSQKEGSATRAASAACLGALAEQVPNMVCSSADLSNSDKTDGFLKKTHSIVRGDFSGAFFQAGVSELTMACMCIGMYLHGGVIPACGTFFVFSDYMKPAVRMAALMEVPIKFIWTHDAFRVGEDGPTHEPVEQEAQIRLMEKLKNHHGKDSVRV
;
A
#
# COMPACT_ATOMS: atom_id res chain seq x y z
N VAL A 1 -11.55 -6.76 -20.94
CA VAL A 1 -10.84 -5.49 -21.20
C VAL A 1 -11.73 -4.61 -22.06
N VAL A 2 -11.95 -3.37 -21.64
CA VAL A 2 -12.77 -2.37 -22.37
C VAL A 2 -11.90 -1.14 -22.63
N THR A 3 -11.94 -0.59 -23.84
CA THR A 3 -11.24 0.67 -24.17
C THR A 3 -12.28 1.75 -24.46
N ILE A 4 -12.13 2.90 -23.81
CA ILE A 4 -13.07 4.02 -23.91
C ILE A 4 -12.33 5.34 -24.19
N ASP A 5 -13.07 6.37 -24.58
CA ASP A 5 -12.60 7.75 -24.44
C ASP A 5 -12.60 8.12 -22.94
N GLY A 6 -11.41 8.26 -22.35
CA GLY A 6 -11.22 8.63 -20.95
C GLY A 6 -11.48 10.11 -20.65
N ASN A 7 -11.83 10.90 -21.65
CA ASN A 7 -12.28 12.29 -21.49
C ASN A 7 -13.80 12.45 -21.66
N ASP A 8 -14.53 11.36 -21.92
CA ASP A 8 -15.99 11.33 -21.98
C ASP A 8 -16.57 10.79 -20.67
N PRO A 9 -17.23 11.65 -19.84
CA PRO A 9 -17.82 11.23 -18.57
C PRO A 9 -18.91 10.16 -18.72
N ASP A 10 -19.65 10.15 -19.82
CA ASP A 10 -20.71 9.18 -20.03
C ASP A 10 -20.15 7.81 -20.42
N ALA A 11 -19.10 7.77 -21.25
CA ALA A 11 -18.36 6.54 -21.53
C ALA A 11 -17.72 5.94 -20.27
N ILE A 12 -17.17 6.80 -19.40
CA ILE A 12 -16.60 6.37 -18.10
C ILE A 12 -17.69 5.77 -17.21
N ARG A 13 -18.81 6.48 -17.06
CA ARG A 13 -19.96 6.02 -16.23
C ARG A 13 -20.50 4.69 -16.72
N GLN A 14 -20.67 4.55 -18.05
CA GLN A 14 -21.18 3.31 -18.64
C GLN A 14 -20.21 2.15 -18.38
N ALA A 15 -18.91 2.35 -18.62
CA ALA A 15 -17.90 1.32 -18.41
C ALA A 15 -17.82 0.86 -16.93
N LEU A 16 -17.92 1.78 -15.99
CA LEU A 16 -17.96 1.47 -14.55
C LEU A 16 -19.23 0.70 -14.17
N THR A 17 -20.40 1.11 -14.71
CA THR A 17 -21.67 0.45 -14.47
C THR A 17 -21.67 -0.99 -15.01
N ASP A 18 -21.07 -1.22 -16.17
CA ASP A 18 -20.98 -2.55 -16.76
C ASP A 18 -19.94 -3.41 -16.03
N ALA A 19 -18.85 -2.83 -15.55
CA ALA A 19 -17.87 -3.54 -14.73
C ALA A 19 -18.46 -4.04 -13.40
N GLN A 20 -19.39 -3.30 -12.81
CA GLN A 20 -20.07 -3.72 -11.58
C GLN A 20 -21.03 -4.92 -11.76
N LYS A 21 -21.44 -5.21 -13.00
CA LYS A 21 -22.29 -6.37 -13.34
C LYS A 21 -21.47 -7.64 -13.62
N GLU A 22 -20.16 -7.52 -13.79
CA GLU A 22 -19.27 -8.67 -14.02
C GLU A 22 -18.83 -9.25 -12.68
N GLU A 23 -19.30 -10.43 -12.34
CA GLU A 23 -19.06 -11.09 -11.06
C GLU A 23 -18.03 -12.23 -11.16
N GLU A 24 -17.69 -12.69 -12.35
CA GLU A 24 -16.82 -13.86 -12.54
C GLU A 24 -15.37 -13.49 -12.86
N ARG A 25 -15.14 -12.36 -13.49
CA ARG A 25 -13.84 -11.98 -14.04
C ARG A 25 -13.46 -10.54 -13.68
N PRO A 26 -12.18 -10.27 -13.41
CA PRO A 26 -11.73 -8.89 -13.23
C PRO A 26 -11.91 -8.06 -14.51
N THR A 27 -12.35 -6.83 -14.37
CA THR A 27 -12.53 -5.89 -15.49
C THR A 27 -11.39 -4.89 -15.53
N LEU A 28 -10.72 -4.76 -16.68
CA LEU A 28 -9.74 -3.71 -16.97
C LEU A 28 -10.38 -2.70 -17.93
N ILE A 29 -10.47 -1.44 -17.50
CA ILE A 29 -10.94 -0.32 -18.32
C ILE A 29 -9.72 0.51 -18.73
N ILE A 30 -9.51 0.67 -20.03
CA ILE A 30 -8.45 1.49 -20.61
C ILE A 30 -9.07 2.78 -21.13
N GLY A 31 -8.88 3.89 -20.39
CA GLY A 31 -9.30 5.23 -20.82
C GLY A 31 -8.21 5.89 -21.66
N LYS A 32 -8.48 6.21 -22.92
CA LYS A 32 -7.59 7.03 -23.74
C LYS A 32 -7.88 8.49 -23.45
N THR A 33 -6.87 9.24 -23.04
CA THR A 33 -7.00 10.64 -22.64
C THR A 33 -6.07 11.55 -23.44
N ILE A 34 -6.37 12.83 -23.42
CA ILE A 34 -5.56 13.87 -24.04
C ILE A 34 -4.82 14.62 -22.94
N MET A 35 -3.48 14.62 -23.01
CA MET A 35 -2.67 15.40 -22.08
C MET A 35 -2.94 16.89 -22.25
N GLY A 36 -3.28 17.59 -21.15
CA GLY A 36 -3.60 19.00 -21.17
C GLY A 36 -4.87 19.34 -21.93
N LYS A 37 -5.89 18.45 -21.90
CA LYS A 37 -7.16 18.69 -22.58
C LYS A 37 -7.75 20.04 -22.17
N GLY A 38 -8.08 20.87 -23.17
CA GLY A 38 -8.65 22.20 -22.98
C GLY A 38 -7.63 23.28 -22.60
N ALA A 39 -6.36 22.94 -22.39
CA ALA A 39 -5.33 23.94 -22.11
C ALA A 39 -5.02 24.79 -23.36
N LEU A 40 -4.91 26.09 -23.15
CA LEU A 40 -4.58 27.07 -24.19
C LEU A 40 -3.28 27.80 -23.84
N LYS A 41 -2.55 28.22 -24.88
CA LYS A 41 -1.40 29.11 -24.77
C LYS A 41 -1.82 30.56 -24.60
N GLU A 42 -0.87 31.47 -24.41
CA GLU A 42 -1.11 32.90 -24.32
C GLU A 42 -1.76 33.50 -25.59
N ASP A 43 -1.42 32.95 -26.76
CA ASP A 43 -1.99 33.34 -28.05
C ASP A 43 -3.37 32.67 -28.34
N GLY A 44 -3.91 31.92 -27.40
CA GLY A 44 -5.19 31.22 -27.55
C GLY A 44 -5.11 29.90 -28.33
N SER A 45 -3.96 29.53 -28.88
CA SER A 45 -3.81 28.24 -29.56
C SER A 45 -3.78 27.06 -28.59
N SER A 46 -4.15 25.86 -29.08
CA SER A 46 -4.18 24.65 -28.23
C SER A 46 -2.82 24.31 -27.65
N TYR A 47 -2.82 23.91 -26.36
CA TYR A 47 -1.66 23.39 -25.66
C TYR A 47 -1.78 21.88 -25.41
N GLU A 48 -2.80 21.24 -25.95
CA GLU A 48 -3.01 19.78 -25.88
C GLU A 48 -1.84 19.01 -26.48
N HIS A 49 -1.62 17.79 -26.00
CA HIS A 49 -0.54 16.89 -26.41
C HIS A 49 0.89 17.42 -26.17
N SER A 50 1.04 18.58 -25.53
CA SER A 50 2.35 19.13 -25.24
C SER A 50 2.91 18.60 -23.93
N ILE A 51 4.16 18.11 -23.96
CA ILE A 51 4.85 17.70 -22.74
C ILE A 51 5.03 18.86 -21.73
N LYS A 52 4.94 20.11 -22.19
CA LYS A 52 5.03 21.30 -21.33
C LYS A 52 3.84 21.43 -20.37
N THR A 53 2.70 20.80 -20.68
CA THR A 53 1.54 20.78 -19.76
C THR A 53 1.68 19.74 -18.65
N HIS A 54 2.70 18.87 -18.70
CA HIS A 54 2.86 17.79 -17.72
C HIS A 54 3.31 18.28 -16.33
N GLY A 55 4.19 19.23 -16.25
CA GLY A 55 4.78 19.62 -14.95
C GLY A 55 4.97 21.13 -14.78
N ALA A 56 4.65 21.93 -15.78
CA ALA A 56 4.71 23.39 -15.70
C ALA A 56 3.32 23.96 -15.42
N PRO A 57 3.16 24.81 -14.39
CA PRO A 57 1.88 25.49 -14.15
C PRO A 57 1.61 26.47 -15.29
N LEU A 58 0.35 26.61 -15.65
CA LEU A 58 -0.09 27.69 -16.54
C LEU A 58 -0.13 29.01 -15.76
N GLY A 59 0.40 30.07 -16.34
CA GLY A 59 0.42 31.42 -15.76
C GLY A 59 -0.02 32.48 -16.79
N GLY A 60 -0.22 33.72 -16.33
CA GLY A 60 -0.58 34.83 -17.17
C GLY A 60 -1.81 34.59 -18.06
N GLU A 61 -1.76 35.01 -19.30
CA GLU A 61 -2.85 34.86 -20.26
C GLU A 61 -3.18 33.40 -20.59
N ALA A 62 -2.20 32.50 -20.55
CA ALA A 62 -2.45 31.08 -20.78
C ALA A 62 -3.39 30.48 -19.71
N TYR A 63 -3.23 30.88 -18.44
CA TYR A 63 -4.15 30.52 -17.36
C TYR A 63 -5.55 31.06 -17.60
N VAL A 64 -5.66 32.36 -17.87
CA VAL A 64 -6.95 33.04 -18.14
C VAL A 64 -7.68 32.38 -19.30
N ASN A 65 -7.00 32.18 -20.41
CA ASN A 65 -7.54 31.54 -21.60
C ASN A 65 -8.01 30.10 -21.32
N THR A 66 -7.24 29.35 -20.58
CA THR A 66 -7.58 27.96 -20.21
C THR A 66 -8.82 27.89 -19.32
N ILE A 67 -8.89 28.73 -18.28
CA ILE A 67 -10.06 28.76 -17.37
C ILE A 67 -11.34 29.13 -18.15
N LYS A 68 -11.28 30.14 -19.00
CA LYS A 68 -12.42 30.53 -19.86
C LYS A 68 -12.82 29.43 -20.84
N ASN A 69 -11.83 28.77 -21.47
CA ASN A 69 -12.10 27.68 -22.40
C ASN A 69 -12.75 26.44 -21.71
N LEU A 70 -12.45 26.24 -20.41
CA LEU A 70 -13.07 25.19 -19.60
C LEU A 70 -14.42 25.61 -18.96
N GLY A 71 -14.92 26.81 -19.27
CA GLY A 71 -16.21 27.32 -18.77
C GLY A 71 -16.15 27.95 -17.38
N GLY A 72 -14.94 28.16 -16.84
CA GLY A 72 -14.73 28.79 -15.54
C GLY A 72 -14.57 30.30 -15.62
N ASP A 73 -14.54 30.95 -14.45
CA ASP A 73 -14.25 32.37 -14.27
C ASP A 73 -12.84 32.56 -13.71
N PRO A 74 -11.89 33.16 -14.45
CA PRO A 74 -10.53 33.35 -13.96
C PRO A 74 -10.43 34.28 -12.74
N GLU A 75 -11.42 35.17 -12.52
CA GLU A 75 -11.49 36.03 -11.32
C GLU A 75 -12.02 35.28 -10.10
N ASN A 76 -12.74 34.17 -10.31
CA ASN A 76 -13.25 33.30 -9.27
C ASN A 76 -13.08 31.80 -9.62
N PRO A 77 -11.83 31.30 -9.78
CA PRO A 77 -11.56 29.97 -10.32
C PRO A 77 -11.95 28.81 -9.38
N PHE A 78 -12.26 29.11 -8.13
CA PHE A 78 -12.64 28.13 -7.11
C PHE A 78 -14.14 28.08 -6.83
N VAL A 79 -14.97 28.70 -7.67
CA VAL A 79 -16.42 28.63 -7.52
C VAL A 79 -16.90 27.18 -7.69
N ILE A 80 -17.78 26.74 -6.80
CA ILE A 80 -18.51 25.49 -6.95
C ILE A 80 -19.84 25.82 -7.62
N PHE A 81 -20.10 25.20 -8.78
CA PHE A 81 -21.34 25.41 -9.48
C PHE A 81 -22.54 24.83 -8.69
N PRO A 82 -23.69 25.51 -8.65
CA PRO A 82 -24.85 25.07 -7.86
C PRO A 82 -25.34 23.65 -8.18
N GLU A 83 -25.28 23.25 -9.45
CA GLU A 83 -25.63 21.89 -9.88
C GLU A 83 -24.65 20.85 -9.34
N VAL A 84 -23.35 21.17 -9.19
CA VAL A 84 -22.33 20.30 -8.59
C VAL A 84 -22.54 20.22 -7.08
N GLU A 85 -22.80 21.35 -6.42
CA GLU A 85 -23.13 21.38 -4.99
C GLU A 85 -24.34 20.50 -4.67
N LYS A 86 -25.42 20.64 -5.48
CA LYS A 86 -26.62 19.80 -5.34
C LYS A 86 -26.30 18.31 -5.54
N LEU A 87 -25.54 17.95 -6.59
CA LEU A 87 -25.16 16.57 -6.87
C LEU A 87 -24.44 15.93 -5.68
N TYR A 88 -23.46 16.64 -5.11
CA TYR A 88 -22.73 16.15 -3.94
C TYR A 88 -23.59 16.09 -2.68
N ALA A 89 -24.50 17.04 -2.48
CA ALA A 89 -25.43 17.03 -1.35
C ALA A 89 -26.39 15.83 -1.41
N ASP A 90 -26.98 15.57 -2.58
CA ASP A 90 -27.86 14.41 -2.80
C ASP A 90 -27.09 13.09 -2.56
N ARG A 91 -25.88 13.00 -3.08
CA ARG A 91 -25.04 11.81 -2.85
C ARG A 91 -24.63 11.65 -1.39
N ALA A 92 -24.31 12.73 -0.70
CA ALA A 92 -23.96 12.68 0.72
C ALA A 92 -25.12 12.16 1.57
N GLU A 93 -26.36 12.55 1.23
CA GLU A 93 -27.56 12.05 1.92
C GLU A 93 -27.76 10.55 1.70
N GLU A 94 -27.59 10.08 0.46
CA GLU A 94 -27.63 8.65 0.14
C GLU A 94 -26.55 7.86 0.91
N LEU A 95 -25.32 8.37 0.93
CA LEU A 95 -24.22 7.73 1.66
C LEU A 95 -24.43 7.70 3.16
N ARG A 96 -25.04 8.73 3.77
CA ARG A 96 -25.39 8.71 5.20
C ARG A 96 -26.35 7.57 5.55
N LYS A 97 -27.32 7.28 4.68
CA LYS A 97 -28.21 6.13 4.88
C LYS A 97 -27.48 4.80 4.83
N ILE A 98 -26.64 4.61 3.81
CA ILE A 98 -25.81 3.39 3.68
C ILE A 98 -24.90 3.22 4.89
N VAL A 99 -24.26 4.30 5.36
CA VAL A 99 -23.40 4.25 6.55
C VAL A 99 -24.19 3.90 7.80
N ALA A 100 -25.39 4.48 7.98
CA ALA A 100 -26.22 4.17 9.12
C ALA A 100 -26.65 2.69 9.14
N GLU A 101 -27.04 2.13 7.99
CA GLU A 101 -27.36 0.71 7.85
C GLU A 101 -26.16 -0.19 8.20
N ARG A 102 -24.98 0.10 7.66
CA ARG A 102 -23.74 -0.64 7.97
C ARG A 102 -23.35 -0.58 9.44
N HIS A 103 -23.46 0.59 10.07
CA HIS A 103 -23.22 0.70 11.51
C HIS A 103 -24.21 -0.12 12.34
N ALA A 104 -25.49 -0.17 11.95
CA ALA A 104 -26.46 -1.01 12.63
C ALA A 104 -26.15 -2.51 12.48
N GLU A 105 -25.69 -2.94 11.30
CA GLU A 105 -25.22 -4.31 11.06
C GLU A 105 -23.97 -4.64 11.89
N GLU A 106 -22.99 -3.73 11.95
CA GLU A 106 -21.78 -3.86 12.75
C GLU A 106 -22.09 -3.98 14.25
N GLU A 107 -22.99 -3.14 14.77
CA GLU A 107 -23.42 -3.21 16.15
C GLU A 107 -24.15 -4.53 16.47
N ALA A 108 -25.00 -5.00 15.55
CA ALA A 108 -25.70 -6.27 15.70
C ALA A 108 -24.72 -7.45 15.71
N TRP A 109 -23.72 -7.42 14.80
CA TRP A 109 -22.68 -8.42 14.75
C TRP A 109 -21.82 -8.40 16.03
N ALA A 110 -21.43 -7.22 16.52
CA ALA A 110 -20.64 -7.08 17.74
C ALA A 110 -21.37 -7.63 18.98
N LYS A 111 -22.68 -7.39 19.08
CA LYS A 111 -23.52 -7.97 20.14
C LYS A 111 -23.61 -9.50 20.07
N ALA A 112 -23.65 -10.05 18.85
CA ALA A 112 -23.68 -11.50 18.63
C ALA A 112 -22.30 -12.17 18.80
N ASN A 113 -21.20 -11.42 18.70
CA ASN A 113 -19.82 -11.92 18.73
C ASN A 113 -18.92 -11.06 19.64
N PRO A 114 -19.20 -10.93 20.94
CA PRO A 114 -18.53 -9.96 21.82
C PRO A 114 -17.01 -10.17 21.92
N GLU A 115 -16.54 -11.41 21.98
CA GLU A 115 -15.11 -11.71 22.05
C GLU A 115 -14.37 -11.30 20.77
N LYS A 116 -14.95 -11.57 19.60
CA LYS A 116 -14.39 -11.18 18.31
C LYS A 116 -14.42 -9.66 18.13
N ALA A 117 -15.45 -9.00 18.62
CA ALA A 117 -15.58 -7.55 18.56
C ALA A 117 -14.50 -6.85 19.40
N GLU A 118 -14.18 -7.36 20.60
CA GLU A 118 -13.06 -6.84 21.41
C GLU A 118 -11.70 -7.09 20.74
N LEU A 119 -11.46 -8.27 20.16
CA LEU A 119 -10.23 -8.52 19.39
C LEU A 119 -10.10 -7.57 18.20
N MET A 120 -11.17 -7.37 17.45
CA MET A 120 -11.18 -6.45 16.30
C MET A 120 -10.90 -5.01 16.74
N LYS A 121 -11.50 -4.56 17.83
CA LYS A 121 -11.24 -3.25 18.43
C LYS A 121 -9.77 -3.10 18.85
N GLU A 122 -9.19 -4.12 19.49
CA GLU A 122 -7.78 -4.13 19.86
C GLU A 122 -6.89 -4.05 18.61
N TRP A 123 -7.13 -4.88 17.59
CA TRP A 123 -6.33 -4.91 16.39
C TRP A 123 -6.37 -3.61 15.57
N PHE A 124 -7.53 -2.95 15.54
CA PHE A 124 -7.70 -1.65 14.87
C PHE A 124 -7.26 -0.45 15.73
N SER A 125 -6.91 -0.66 17.00
CA SER A 125 -6.44 0.43 17.89
C SER A 125 -5.09 1.02 17.50
N GLY A 126 -4.29 0.29 16.72
CA GLY A 126 -2.91 0.66 16.39
C GLY A 126 -1.92 0.46 17.53
N ASN A 127 -2.34 -0.08 18.66
CA ASN A 127 -1.45 -0.39 19.78
C ASN A 127 -0.48 -1.52 19.43
N ALA A 128 0.74 -1.43 19.94
CA ALA A 128 1.70 -2.51 19.81
C ALA A 128 1.23 -3.74 20.61
N PRO A 129 1.30 -4.96 20.04
CA PRO A 129 0.94 -6.17 20.77
C PRO A 129 1.90 -6.42 21.94
N LYS A 130 1.37 -7.00 23.00
CA LYS A 130 2.20 -7.46 24.13
C LYS A 130 2.77 -8.83 23.78
N VAL A 131 4.09 -8.96 23.86
CA VAL A 131 4.80 -10.19 23.52
C VAL A 131 5.66 -10.59 24.72
N ASP A 132 5.51 -11.83 25.17
CA ASP A 132 6.41 -12.43 26.15
C ASP A 132 7.65 -12.97 25.45
N TRP A 133 8.74 -12.22 25.50
CA TRP A 133 10.01 -12.60 24.91
C TRP A 133 10.79 -13.64 25.72
N SER A 134 10.37 -13.96 26.95
CA SER A 134 11.04 -14.96 27.78
C SER A 134 10.91 -16.38 27.22
N VAL A 135 9.93 -16.61 26.34
CA VAL A 135 9.73 -17.90 25.65
C VAL A 135 10.73 -18.14 24.51
N VAL A 136 11.46 -17.09 24.10
CA VAL A 136 12.42 -17.19 22.99
C VAL A 136 13.76 -17.69 23.51
N SER A 137 14.13 -18.89 23.08
CA SER A 137 15.46 -19.46 23.35
C SER A 137 16.40 -19.26 22.16
N GLN A 138 17.56 -18.71 22.41
CA GLN A 138 18.61 -18.49 21.42
C GLN A 138 19.77 -19.45 21.65
N LYS A 139 20.26 -20.06 20.58
CA LYS A 139 21.44 -20.94 20.64
C LYS A 139 22.69 -20.06 20.42
N GLU A 140 23.65 -20.18 21.35
CA GLU A 140 24.95 -19.52 21.22
C GLU A 140 25.67 -19.92 19.92
N GLY A 141 26.32 -18.96 19.27
CA GLY A 141 27.03 -19.14 18.00
C GLY A 141 26.15 -19.37 16.77
N SER A 142 24.83 -19.20 16.89
CA SER A 142 23.92 -19.29 15.75
C SER A 142 23.99 -18.02 14.88
N ALA A 143 23.72 -18.19 13.59
CA ALA A 143 23.53 -17.05 12.69
C ALA A 143 22.33 -16.19 13.14
N THR A 144 22.42 -14.86 12.98
CA THR A 144 21.37 -13.91 13.38
C THR A 144 20.02 -14.20 12.72
N ARG A 145 20.00 -14.71 11.48
CA ARG A 145 18.76 -15.15 10.81
C ARG A 145 18.05 -16.30 11.56
N ALA A 146 18.81 -17.19 12.26
CA ALA A 146 18.21 -18.24 13.09
C ALA A 146 17.60 -17.65 14.37
N ALA A 147 18.23 -16.62 14.95
CA ALA A 147 17.66 -15.85 16.04
C ALA A 147 16.36 -15.14 15.63
N SER A 148 16.36 -14.53 14.44
CA SER A 148 15.16 -13.94 13.83
C SER A 148 14.03 -14.98 13.69
N ALA A 149 14.35 -16.19 13.21
CA ALA A 149 13.36 -17.27 13.08
C ALA A 149 12.71 -17.64 14.42
N ALA A 150 13.49 -17.69 15.50
CA ALA A 150 12.95 -17.98 16.84
C ALA A 150 12.00 -16.87 17.32
N CYS A 151 12.34 -15.61 17.09
CA CYS A 151 11.47 -14.47 17.39
C CYS A 151 10.20 -14.49 16.53
N LEU A 152 10.31 -14.78 15.23
CA LEU A 152 9.18 -14.87 14.32
C LEU A 152 8.22 -16.00 14.72
N GLY A 153 8.76 -17.14 15.19
CA GLY A 153 7.94 -18.23 15.72
C GLY A 153 7.15 -17.81 16.97
N ALA A 154 7.78 -17.10 17.90
CA ALA A 154 7.10 -16.57 19.08
C ALA A 154 6.01 -15.53 18.72
N LEU A 155 6.28 -14.68 17.72
CA LEU A 155 5.30 -13.72 17.21
C LEU A 155 4.09 -14.42 16.56
N ALA A 156 4.32 -15.48 15.78
CA ALA A 156 3.23 -16.24 15.16
C ALA A 156 2.27 -16.86 16.19
N GLU A 157 2.79 -17.27 17.35
CA GLU A 157 1.96 -17.83 18.41
C GLU A 157 1.25 -16.79 19.28
N GLN A 158 1.82 -15.59 19.43
CA GLN A 158 1.35 -14.59 20.38
C GLN A 158 0.62 -13.40 19.71
N VAL A 159 0.79 -13.21 18.39
CA VAL A 159 0.24 -12.06 17.67
C VAL A 159 -0.64 -12.57 16.52
N PRO A 160 -1.90 -12.92 16.80
CA PRO A 160 -2.77 -13.60 15.85
C PRO A 160 -3.14 -12.76 14.61
N ASN A 161 -3.00 -11.43 14.68
CA ASN A 161 -3.20 -10.52 13.55
C ASN A 161 -1.92 -10.17 12.80
N MET A 162 -0.80 -10.85 13.08
CA MET A 162 0.41 -10.70 12.28
C MET A 162 0.35 -11.59 11.05
N VAL A 163 0.76 -11.03 9.91
CA VAL A 163 0.96 -11.77 8.66
C VAL A 163 2.41 -11.61 8.23
N CYS A 164 3.08 -12.74 8.00
CA CYS A 164 4.45 -12.76 7.49
C CYS A 164 4.45 -13.24 6.04
N SER A 165 5.40 -12.76 5.24
CA SER A 165 5.56 -13.18 3.84
C SER A 165 7.02 -13.35 3.46
N SER A 166 7.26 -14.10 2.38
CA SER A 166 8.59 -14.28 1.79
C SER A 166 8.49 -14.26 0.26
N ALA A 167 9.54 -13.76 -0.38
CA ALA A 167 9.71 -13.78 -1.83
C ALA A 167 10.31 -15.14 -2.30
N ASP A 168 9.65 -16.24 -1.94
CA ASP A 168 10.02 -17.63 -2.26
C ASP A 168 11.34 -18.11 -1.62
N LEU A 169 11.73 -17.49 -0.51
CA LEU A 169 13.01 -17.76 0.17
C LEU A 169 12.84 -18.14 1.65
N SER A 170 11.64 -18.48 2.10
CA SER A 170 11.31 -18.61 3.53
C SER A 170 12.22 -19.60 4.30
N ASN A 171 12.70 -20.66 3.66
CA ASN A 171 13.62 -21.61 4.25
C ASN A 171 15.04 -21.04 4.43
N SER A 172 15.45 -20.06 3.62
CA SER A 172 16.76 -19.43 3.63
C SER A 172 16.77 -18.12 4.41
N ASP A 173 15.82 -17.23 4.16
CA ASP A 173 15.65 -15.97 4.89
C ASP A 173 15.11 -16.17 6.31
N LYS A 174 14.73 -17.41 6.64
CA LYS A 174 14.27 -17.85 7.96
C LYS A 174 12.94 -17.29 8.41
N THR A 175 12.14 -16.73 7.51
CA THR A 175 10.73 -16.42 7.79
C THR A 175 9.90 -17.70 7.97
N ASP A 176 10.44 -18.87 7.60
CA ASP A 176 9.87 -20.19 7.92
C ASP A 176 9.71 -20.44 9.42
N GLY A 177 10.42 -19.69 10.28
CA GLY A 177 10.19 -19.70 11.72
C GLY A 177 8.76 -19.30 12.08
N PHE A 178 8.21 -18.34 11.36
CA PHE A 178 6.79 -17.97 11.45
C PHE A 178 5.89 -19.03 10.80
N LEU A 179 6.21 -19.44 9.57
CA LEU A 179 5.40 -20.40 8.81
C LEU A 179 5.21 -21.75 9.55
N LYS A 180 6.19 -22.22 10.28
CA LYS A 180 6.12 -23.45 11.08
C LYS A 180 5.08 -23.42 12.21
N LYS A 181 4.60 -22.23 12.58
CA LYS A 181 3.59 -22.01 13.62
C LYS A 181 2.19 -21.71 13.07
N THR A 182 2.10 -21.59 11.76
CA THR A 182 0.86 -21.34 11.03
C THR A 182 0.88 -22.12 9.71
N HIS A 183 0.11 -21.70 8.73
CA HIS A 183 0.16 -22.21 7.36
C HIS A 183 0.00 -21.08 6.35
N SER A 184 0.23 -21.42 5.07
CA SER A 184 0.12 -20.44 4.00
C SER A 184 -1.32 -20.08 3.71
N ILE A 185 -1.56 -18.80 3.46
CA ILE A 185 -2.81 -18.30 2.87
C ILE A 185 -2.87 -18.81 1.43
N VAL A 186 -3.95 -19.50 1.08
CA VAL A 186 -4.19 -20.01 -0.27
C VAL A 186 -5.60 -19.67 -0.75
N ARG A 187 -5.86 -19.83 -2.04
CA ARG A 187 -7.19 -19.58 -2.60
C ARG A 187 -8.24 -20.46 -1.91
N GLY A 188 -9.22 -19.81 -1.30
CA GLY A 188 -10.32 -20.47 -0.58
C GLY A 188 -10.01 -20.82 0.88
N ASP A 189 -8.76 -20.59 1.34
CA ASP A 189 -8.39 -20.74 2.75
C ASP A 189 -7.53 -19.55 3.19
N PHE A 190 -8.14 -18.67 3.97
CA PHE A 190 -7.53 -17.48 4.56
C PHE A 190 -7.30 -17.61 6.06
N SER A 191 -7.36 -18.82 6.61
CA SER A 191 -7.15 -19.08 8.04
C SER A 191 -5.66 -19.09 8.42
N GLY A 192 -4.76 -19.23 7.45
CA GLY A 192 -3.33 -19.08 7.65
C GLY A 192 -2.88 -17.63 7.82
N ALA A 193 -1.65 -17.46 8.27
CA ALA A 193 -1.04 -16.14 8.48
C ALA A 193 0.29 -15.95 7.72
N PHE A 194 0.59 -16.83 6.77
CA PHE A 194 1.79 -16.71 5.94
C PHE A 194 1.43 -16.54 4.46
N PHE A 195 1.99 -15.52 3.83
CA PHE A 195 1.75 -15.23 2.42
C PHE A 195 2.99 -15.58 1.57
N GLN A 196 2.82 -16.56 0.68
CA GLN A 196 3.84 -16.94 -0.29
C GLN A 196 3.77 -16.00 -1.49
N ALA A 197 4.62 -14.98 -1.49
CA ALA A 197 4.56 -13.92 -2.50
C ALA A 197 5.13 -14.35 -3.87
N GLY A 198 5.91 -15.44 -3.91
CA GLY A 198 6.74 -15.76 -5.07
C GLY A 198 7.90 -14.77 -5.23
N VAL A 199 8.66 -14.88 -6.31
CA VAL A 199 9.79 -13.97 -6.60
C VAL A 199 9.24 -12.64 -7.11
N SER A 200 8.72 -11.83 -6.20
CA SER A 200 8.06 -10.54 -6.49
C SER A 200 8.17 -9.55 -5.32
N GLU A 201 9.39 -9.15 -4.99
CA GLU A 201 9.71 -8.35 -3.81
C GLU A 201 8.96 -7.03 -3.75
N LEU A 202 8.86 -6.30 -4.88
CA LEU A 202 8.12 -5.04 -4.93
C LEU A 202 6.63 -5.26 -4.63
N THR A 203 6.02 -6.25 -5.27
CA THR A 203 4.60 -6.57 -5.06
C THR A 203 4.35 -6.98 -3.62
N MET A 204 5.20 -7.84 -3.06
CA MET A 204 5.12 -8.27 -1.66
C MET A 204 5.17 -7.08 -0.70
N ALA A 205 6.12 -6.17 -0.88
CA ALA A 205 6.25 -4.97 -0.07
C ALA A 205 5.02 -4.04 -0.20
N CYS A 206 4.52 -3.83 -1.42
CA CYS A 206 3.30 -3.04 -1.66
C CYS A 206 2.06 -3.68 -1.03
N MET A 207 1.94 -5.02 -1.06
CA MET A 207 0.86 -5.73 -0.39
C MET A 207 0.93 -5.57 1.13
N CYS A 208 2.11 -5.62 1.73
CA CYS A 208 2.29 -5.34 3.16
C CYS A 208 1.84 -3.91 3.51
N ILE A 209 2.19 -2.92 2.69
CA ILE A 209 1.71 -1.53 2.87
C ILE A 209 0.18 -1.50 2.80
N GLY A 210 -0.43 -2.14 1.79
CA GLY A 210 -1.89 -2.21 1.64
C GLY A 210 -2.58 -2.88 2.83
N MET A 211 -2.05 -4.00 3.32
CA MET A 211 -2.57 -4.69 4.51
C MET A 211 -2.54 -3.79 5.75
N TYR A 212 -1.44 -3.06 5.97
CA TYR A 212 -1.35 -2.14 7.10
C TYR A 212 -2.35 -0.96 6.97
N LEU A 213 -2.47 -0.38 5.78
CA LEU A 213 -3.40 0.73 5.52
C LEU A 213 -4.86 0.33 5.66
N HIS A 214 -5.21 -0.92 5.37
CA HIS A 214 -6.53 -1.46 5.66
C HIS A 214 -6.82 -1.44 7.18
N GLY A 215 -5.80 -1.64 8.00
CA GLY A 215 -5.92 -1.71 9.45
C GLY A 215 -6.13 -3.14 9.97
N GLY A 216 -5.91 -3.32 11.26
CA GLY A 216 -6.14 -4.59 11.95
C GLY A 216 -5.06 -5.66 11.71
N VAL A 217 -4.11 -5.45 10.81
CA VAL A 217 -3.07 -6.41 10.44
C VAL A 217 -1.67 -5.84 10.69
N ILE A 218 -0.77 -6.65 11.21
CA ILE A 218 0.65 -6.33 11.40
C ILE A 218 1.47 -7.09 10.36
N PRO A 219 1.81 -6.49 9.21
CA PRO A 219 2.55 -7.17 8.16
C PRO A 219 4.06 -7.17 8.39
N ALA A 220 4.70 -8.26 7.96
CA ALA A 220 6.14 -8.39 7.81
C ALA A 220 6.47 -9.10 6.50
N CYS A 221 7.60 -8.78 5.88
CA CYS A 221 8.05 -9.45 4.67
C CYS A 221 9.56 -9.65 4.66
N GLY A 222 9.98 -10.80 4.15
CA GLY A 222 11.37 -11.24 4.13
C GLY A 222 11.90 -11.56 2.74
N THR A 223 13.20 -11.29 2.56
CA THR A 223 14.00 -11.69 1.41
C THR A 223 15.49 -11.56 1.76
N PHE A 224 16.38 -11.83 0.80
CA PHE A 224 17.81 -11.52 0.95
C PHE A 224 18.06 -10.02 0.84
N PHE A 225 19.10 -9.55 1.51
CA PHE A 225 19.36 -8.11 1.60
C PHE A 225 19.69 -7.48 0.24
N VAL A 226 20.40 -8.18 -0.63
CA VAL A 226 20.66 -7.70 -1.99
C VAL A 226 19.36 -7.39 -2.75
N PHE A 227 18.29 -8.16 -2.53
CA PHE A 227 16.99 -7.96 -3.18
C PHE A 227 16.15 -6.83 -2.57
N SER A 228 16.67 -6.15 -1.52
CA SER A 228 16.12 -4.86 -1.10
C SER A 228 16.10 -3.84 -2.23
N ASP A 229 16.97 -4.00 -3.23
CA ASP A 229 17.01 -3.16 -4.44
C ASP A 229 15.67 -3.16 -5.18
N TYR A 230 14.99 -4.30 -5.26
CA TYR A 230 13.67 -4.42 -5.87
C TYR A 230 12.54 -3.86 -4.99
N MET A 231 12.78 -3.70 -3.68
CA MET A 231 11.79 -3.20 -2.72
C MET A 231 11.92 -1.70 -2.43
N LYS A 232 13.03 -1.06 -2.76
CA LYS A 232 13.33 0.34 -2.38
C LYS A 232 12.21 1.35 -2.67
N PRO A 233 11.52 1.31 -3.83
CA PRO A 233 10.40 2.22 -4.06
C PRO A 233 9.29 2.05 -3.01
N ALA A 234 8.96 0.81 -2.65
CA ALA A 234 7.96 0.53 -1.62
C ALA A 234 8.45 0.92 -0.22
N VAL A 235 9.71 0.65 0.13
CA VAL A 235 10.31 1.07 1.41
C VAL A 235 10.25 2.60 1.55
N ARG A 236 10.61 3.32 0.48
CA ARG A 236 10.49 4.78 0.44
C ARG A 236 9.04 5.25 0.64
N MET A 237 8.09 4.59 -0.03
CA MET A 237 6.68 4.93 0.12
C MET A 237 6.16 4.63 1.53
N ALA A 238 6.55 3.50 2.13
CA ALA A 238 6.23 3.20 3.52
C ALA A 238 6.73 4.29 4.47
N ALA A 239 7.96 4.78 4.27
CA ALA A 239 8.52 5.89 5.05
C ALA A 239 7.74 7.21 4.85
N LEU A 240 7.39 7.55 3.59
CA LEU A 240 6.62 8.76 3.28
C LEU A 240 5.20 8.72 3.83
N MET A 241 4.58 7.55 3.87
CA MET A 241 3.24 7.31 4.41
C MET A 241 3.24 7.07 5.93
N GLU A 242 4.42 7.03 6.56
CA GLU A 242 4.63 6.76 7.99
C GLU A 242 4.00 5.41 8.44
N VAL A 243 4.05 4.38 7.58
CA VAL A 243 3.54 3.05 7.89
C VAL A 243 4.65 2.12 8.40
N PRO A 244 4.49 1.46 9.55
CA PRO A 244 5.56 0.72 10.23
C PRO A 244 5.67 -0.73 9.72
N ILE A 245 5.95 -0.90 8.43
CA ILE A 245 6.19 -2.21 7.85
C ILE A 245 7.51 -2.80 8.38
N LYS A 246 7.52 -4.11 8.65
CA LYS A 246 8.70 -4.85 9.07
C LYS A 246 9.31 -5.53 7.86
N PHE A 247 10.39 -4.96 7.33
CA PHE A 247 11.19 -5.54 6.27
C PHE A 247 12.30 -6.38 6.92
N ILE A 248 12.37 -7.67 6.59
CA ILE A 248 13.32 -8.62 7.15
C ILE A 248 14.29 -8.99 6.04
N TRP A 249 15.54 -8.52 6.17
CA TRP A 249 16.58 -8.79 5.19
C TRP A 249 17.68 -9.64 5.81
N THR A 250 17.96 -10.75 5.17
CA THR A 250 19.01 -11.68 5.59
C THR A 250 20.13 -11.77 4.54
N HIS A 251 21.18 -12.53 4.80
CA HIS A 251 22.32 -12.61 3.90
C HIS A 251 22.94 -11.22 3.66
N ASP A 252 23.20 -10.52 4.76
CA ASP A 252 23.58 -9.11 4.80
C ASP A 252 25.11 -8.88 4.84
N ALA A 253 25.89 -9.93 4.63
CA ALA A 253 27.35 -9.88 4.77
C ALA A 253 28.06 -10.53 3.59
N PHE A 254 29.33 -10.19 3.44
CA PHE A 254 30.25 -10.72 2.44
C PHE A 254 30.44 -12.26 2.49
N ARG A 255 29.94 -12.94 3.54
CA ARG A 255 30.01 -14.41 3.69
C ARG A 255 28.74 -15.10 3.17
N VAL A 256 28.12 -14.56 2.15
CA VAL A 256 26.97 -15.21 1.49
C VAL A 256 27.36 -16.56 0.88
N GLY A 257 28.62 -16.71 0.46
CA GLY A 257 29.19 -17.98 0.04
C GLY A 257 29.02 -18.30 -1.43
N GLU A 258 28.53 -19.52 -1.72
CA GLU A 258 28.41 -20.05 -3.09
C GLU A 258 27.40 -19.34 -3.98
N ASP A 259 26.50 -18.56 -3.43
CA ASP A 259 25.53 -17.77 -4.21
C ASP A 259 26.21 -16.69 -5.08
N GLY A 260 27.39 -16.24 -4.66
CA GLY A 260 28.25 -15.35 -5.42
C GLY A 260 27.75 -13.90 -5.56
N PRO A 261 28.35 -13.13 -6.46
CA PRO A 261 28.20 -11.67 -6.54
C PRO A 261 26.77 -11.21 -6.88
N THR A 262 25.93 -12.09 -7.44
CA THR A 262 24.50 -11.76 -7.72
C THR A 262 23.66 -11.73 -6.43
N HIS A 263 24.17 -12.29 -5.33
CA HIS A 263 23.47 -12.40 -4.05
C HIS A 263 24.18 -11.68 -2.91
N GLU A 264 25.39 -11.18 -3.15
CA GLU A 264 26.19 -10.46 -2.15
C GLU A 264 25.79 -8.99 -2.09
N PRO A 265 25.31 -8.49 -0.94
CA PRO A 265 25.06 -7.07 -0.76
C PRO A 265 26.39 -6.31 -0.62
N VAL A 266 26.56 -5.22 -1.34
CA VAL A 266 27.73 -4.36 -1.29
C VAL A 266 27.35 -2.94 -0.86
N GLU A 267 26.52 -2.27 -1.63
CA GLU A 267 26.08 -0.91 -1.36
C GLU A 267 24.75 -0.82 -0.62
N GLN A 268 24.01 -1.93 -0.47
CA GLN A 268 22.67 -1.96 0.10
C GLN A 268 22.65 -1.43 1.53
N GLU A 269 23.64 -1.80 2.36
CA GLU A 269 23.69 -1.28 3.73
C GLU A 269 23.81 0.24 3.76
N ALA A 270 24.72 0.80 2.98
CA ALA A 270 24.92 2.25 2.90
C ALA A 270 23.65 2.96 2.45
N GLN A 271 22.95 2.40 1.46
CA GLN A 271 21.71 2.96 0.94
C GLN A 271 20.57 2.93 1.98
N ILE A 272 20.39 1.82 2.69
CA ILE A 272 19.36 1.70 3.72
C ILE A 272 19.70 2.59 4.93
N ARG A 273 20.97 2.63 5.35
CA ARG A 273 21.45 3.55 6.40
C ARG A 273 21.23 5.03 6.04
N LEU A 274 21.32 5.36 4.74
CA LEU A 274 21.00 6.71 4.30
C LEU A 274 19.51 7.04 4.48
N MET A 275 18.62 6.06 4.31
CA MET A 275 17.18 6.24 4.55
C MET A 275 16.85 6.55 6.02
N GLU A 276 17.65 6.09 6.99
CA GLU A 276 17.50 6.48 8.41
C GLU A 276 17.63 7.98 8.64
N LYS A 277 18.28 8.70 7.72
CA LYS A 277 18.44 10.17 7.82
C LYS A 277 17.18 10.92 7.40
N LEU A 278 16.18 10.23 6.83
CA LEU A 278 14.89 10.84 6.52
C LEU A 278 14.15 11.14 7.82
N LYS A 279 13.76 12.40 7.97
CA LYS A 279 12.97 12.86 9.11
C LYS A 279 11.54 13.11 8.68
N ASN A 280 10.60 12.74 9.52
CA ASN A 280 9.21 13.14 9.36
C ASN A 280 9.01 14.60 9.82
N HIS A 281 7.80 15.12 9.70
CA HIS A 281 7.47 16.50 10.10
C HIS A 281 7.62 16.77 11.60
N HIS A 282 7.71 15.74 12.44
CA HIS A 282 8.02 15.84 13.85
C HIS A 282 9.53 15.74 14.16
N GLY A 283 10.38 15.66 13.15
CA GLY A 283 11.82 15.52 13.31
C GLY A 283 12.28 14.12 13.75
N LYS A 284 11.38 13.12 13.75
CA LYS A 284 11.70 11.73 14.08
C LYS A 284 12.18 10.96 12.84
N ASP A 285 12.95 9.90 13.06
CA ASP A 285 13.39 9.03 11.99
C ASP A 285 12.19 8.30 11.37
N SER A 286 12.05 8.40 10.03
CA SER A 286 10.98 7.72 9.28
C SER A 286 11.31 6.25 8.98
N VAL A 287 12.57 5.89 9.00
CA VAL A 287 13.08 4.52 8.86
C VAL A 287 13.98 4.21 10.05
N ARG A 288 13.87 3.01 10.59
CA ARG A 288 14.77 2.47 11.60
C ARG A 288 15.39 1.18 11.07
N VAL A 289 16.70 1.08 11.09
CA VAL A 289 17.48 -0.08 10.66
C VAL A 289 18.18 -0.72 11.86
#